data_a8673447df2002c3df3130ca37a79acb
#
_entry.id   a8673447df2002c3df3130ca37a79acb
#
_cell.length_a   1.000
_cell.length_b   1.000
_cell.length_c   1.000
_cell.angle_alpha   90.00
_cell.angle_beta   90.00
_cell.angle_gamma   90.00
#
_symmetry.space_group_name_H-M   'P 1'
#
loop_
_entity.id
_entity.type
_entity.pdbx_description
1 polymer ?
#
loop_
_entity_poly.entity_id
_entity_poly.type
_entity_poly.pdbx_seq_one_letter_code
_entity_poly.pdbx_strand_id
1 'polypeptide(L)'
;MENNMKVSMGWIILLILFVMLSKYNLYIGFSLKIYMIFLVIYFCLTIKDFHIQKLYFHEVIFLLFYFIYCLSRILSMYLNASIRMIFGVLLVLGCYFIMRNLLGNTEIVVLESSIAYVGIVFNVVSLLLYIIGLQYFSLYGGEEREIFAGLLVDRGYPRLIGLLDDPNIFIFYNTIFFMYYMTNLQNITNILGLILCVTTSLLTFSRGGILALVLVIFVYICMSSFAKKIKIIMSLVLFSVVIFSLSNSVMGGQLDDILNKRISDFSHDNGSGRFTLWEAAFKYYLSNPYIGIGAFNFSNYYEYQFNEKLYVHNTFLEILSESGTIGFLLYSAFLFILMFKLAQHTLFREKPYLLLTMIAFLFQMMSLSLIIN
;
A
#
# COMPACT_ATOMS: atom_id res chain seq x y z
N MET A 1 -5.93 -32.09 -22.61
CA MET A 1 -6.57 -31.96 -21.29
C MET A 1 -5.50 -31.45 -20.35
N GLU A 2 -5.40 -30.14 -20.18
CA GLU A 2 -4.50 -29.54 -19.20
C GLU A 2 -5.07 -29.86 -17.80
N ASN A 3 -4.39 -30.72 -17.08
CA ASN A 3 -4.62 -30.90 -15.65
C ASN A 3 -4.13 -29.63 -14.95
N ASN A 4 -4.91 -28.57 -15.01
CA ASN A 4 -4.65 -27.38 -14.22
C ASN A 4 -4.84 -27.77 -12.75
N MET A 5 -3.73 -27.90 -12.04
CA MET A 5 -3.73 -28.20 -10.61
C MET A 5 -4.44 -27.03 -9.91
N LYS A 6 -5.66 -27.27 -9.40
CA LYS A 6 -6.41 -26.25 -8.65
C LYS A 6 -5.63 -25.89 -7.39
N VAL A 7 -5.26 -24.63 -7.28
CA VAL A 7 -4.54 -24.12 -6.12
C VAL A 7 -5.46 -24.15 -4.90
N SER A 8 -4.99 -24.74 -3.80
CA SER A 8 -5.78 -24.80 -2.56
C SER A 8 -5.86 -23.42 -1.90
N MET A 9 -6.97 -23.18 -1.20
CA MET A 9 -7.20 -21.93 -0.43
C MET A 9 -6.07 -21.62 0.55
N GLY A 10 -5.43 -22.66 1.12
CA GLY A 10 -4.32 -22.50 2.07
C GLY A 10 -3.12 -21.75 1.48
N TRP A 11 -2.75 -22.02 0.22
CA TRP A 11 -1.65 -21.31 -0.46
C TRP A 11 -1.96 -19.82 -0.64
N ILE A 12 -3.20 -19.48 -0.96
CA ILE A 12 -3.62 -18.08 -1.15
C ILE A 12 -3.67 -17.34 0.18
N ILE A 13 -4.21 -17.96 1.22
CA ILE A 13 -4.20 -17.38 2.58
C ILE A 13 -2.77 -17.11 3.03
N LEU A 14 -1.86 -18.08 2.88
CA LEU A 14 -0.46 -17.91 3.26
C LEU A 14 0.22 -16.81 2.44
N LEU A 15 -0.01 -16.75 1.12
CA LEU A 15 0.52 -15.67 0.28
C LEU A 15 0.10 -14.30 0.81
N ILE A 16 -1.22 -14.09 1.00
CA ILE A 16 -1.73 -12.78 1.43
C ILE A 16 -1.21 -12.45 2.83
N LEU A 17 -1.22 -13.40 3.77
CA LEU A 17 -0.67 -13.19 5.12
C LEU A 17 0.81 -12.80 5.08
N PHE A 18 1.64 -13.49 4.30
CA PHE A 18 3.06 -13.18 4.22
C PHE A 18 3.34 -11.84 3.52
N VAL A 19 2.49 -11.42 2.58
CA VAL A 19 2.53 -10.06 2.04
C VAL A 19 2.22 -9.03 3.13
N MET A 20 1.21 -9.30 3.99
CA MET A 20 0.88 -8.41 5.12
C MET A 20 1.98 -8.37 6.21
N LEU A 21 2.84 -9.38 6.28
CA LEU A 21 4.00 -9.42 7.17
C LEU A 21 5.27 -8.82 6.56
N SER A 22 5.14 -7.87 5.64
CA SER A 22 6.25 -7.25 4.90
C SER A 22 7.28 -6.51 5.76
N LYS A 23 6.96 -6.19 7.01
CA LYS A 23 7.88 -5.68 8.04
C LYS A 23 9.01 -6.68 8.33
N TYR A 24 8.67 -7.96 8.42
CA TYR A 24 9.62 -9.01 8.78
C TYR A 24 10.39 -9.42 7.54
N ASN A 25 11.70 -9.17 7.57
CA ASN A 25 12.60 -9.45 6.45
C ASN A 25 13.96 -9.95 6.94
N LEU A 26 14.66 -10.68 6.09
CA LEU A 26 16.06 -11.05 6.28
C LEU A 26 16.91 -10.10 5.46
N TYR A 27 17.84 -9.40 6.10
CA TYR A 27 18.75 -8.51 5.40
C TYR A 27 19.99 -9.26 4.94
N ILE A 28 20.11 -9.46 3.62
CA ILE A 28 21.25 -10.11 2.95
C ILE A 28 21.94 -9.16 1.94
N GLY A 29 21.98 -7.86 2.28
CA GLY A 29 22.39 -6.80 1.35
C GLY A 29 21.20 -6.09 0.67
N PHE A 30 20.05 -6.72 0.68
CA PHE A 30 18.70 -6.18 0.41
C PHE A 30 17.70 -6.89 1.33
N SER A 31 16.52 -6.29 1.50
CA SER A 31 15.47 -6.83 2.38
C SER A 31 14.73 -7.97 1.69
N LEU A 32 15.05 -9.22 2.07
CA LEU A 32 14.34 -10.40 1.61
C LEU A 32 13.09 -10.62 2.47
N LYS A 33 11.92 -10.28 1.94
CA LYS A 33 10.64 -10.37 2.64
C LYS A 33 10.12 -11.81 2.72
N ILE A 34 9.35 -12.14 3.74
CA ILE A 34 8.84 -13.50 3.97
C ILE A 34 8.05 -14.03 2.77
N TYR A 35 7.23 -13.20 2.12
CA TYR A 35 6.47 -13.62 0.95
C TYR A 35 7.35 -14.02 -0.24
N MET A 36 8.55 -13.43 -0.38
CA MET A 36 9.50 -13.81 -1.43
C MET A 36 10.04 -15.21 -1.18
N ILE A 37 10.41 -15.52 0.07
CA ILE A 37 10.86 -16.85 0.48
C ILE A 37 9.75 -17.88 0.22
N PHE A 38 8.53 -17.56 0.63
CA PHE A 38 7.37 -18.40 0.38
C PHE A 38 7.14 -18.69 -1.10
N LEU A 39 7.22 -17.68 -1.96
CA LEU A 39 7.06 -17.83 -3.41
C LEU A 39 8.16 -18.72 -4.02
N VAL A 40 9.40 -18.58 -3.56
CA VAL A 40 10.50 -19.47 -4.00
C VAL A 40 10.24 -20.91 -3.57
N ILE A 41 9.82 -21.15 -2.33
CA ILE A 41 9.44 -22.49 -1.85
C ILE A 41 8.29 -23.06 -2.69
N TYR A 42 7.23 -22.26 -2.91
CA TYR A 42 6.11 -22.66 -3.76
C TYR A 42 6.58 -23.04 -5.16
N PHE A 43 7.44 -22.22 -5.78
CA PHE A 43 8.00 -22.48 -7.10
C PHE A 43 8.79 -23.81 -7.13
N CYS A 44 9.66 -24.05 -6.15
CA CYS A 44 10.41 -25.32 -6.06
C CYS A 44 9.49 -26.54 -5.94
N LEU A 45 8.38 -26.45 -5.23
CA LEU A 45 7.41 -27.52 -5.07
C LEU A 45 6.58 -27.76 -6.33
N THR A 46 6.33 -26.71 -7.12
CA THR A 46 5.44 -26.73 -8.29
C THR A 46 6.16 -26.58 -9.62
N ILE A 47 7.48 -26.71 -9.63
CA ILE A 47 8.32 -26.46 -10.82
C ILE A 47 7.92 -27.27 -12.05
N LYS A 48 7.41 -28.50 -11.85
CA LYS A 48 6.97 -29.39 -12.93
C LYS A 48 5.71 -28.87 -13.64
N ASP A 49 4.87 -28.12 -12.91
CA ASP A 49 3.59 -27.60 -13.39
C ASP A 49 3.67 -26.11 -13.69
N PHE A 50 4.87 -25.53 -13.55
CA PHE A 50 5.08 -24.12 -13.80
C PHE A 50 5.17 -23.82 -15.30
N HIS A 51 4.25 -23.00 -15.76
CA HIS A 51 4.19 -22.56 -17.15
C HIS A 51 4.24 -21.04 -17.24
N ILE A 52 5.12 -20.54 -18.09
CA ILE A 52 5.18 -19.09 -18.40
C ILE A 52 3.96 -18.78 -19.27
N GLN A 53 2.99 -18.11 -18.67
CA GLN A 53 1.79 -17.65 -19.36
C GLN A 53 2.13 -16.51 -20.33
N LYS A 54 1.38 -16.38 -21.43
CA LYS A 54 1.51 -15.30 -22.38
C LYS A 54 1.39 -13.95 -21.69
N LEU A 55 2.34 -13.04 -21.95
CA LEU A 55 2.33 -11.69 -21.37
C LEU A 55 1.21 -10.85 -21.98
N TYR A 56 0.52 -10.12 -21.14
CA TYR A 56 -0.40 -9.08 -21.56
C TYR A 56 0.36 -7.81 -21.93
N PHE A 57 -0.24 -6.97 -22.78
CA PHE A 57 0.39 -5.74 -23.25
C PHE A 57 0.83 -4.80 -22.13
N HIS A 58 0.01 -4.63 -21.07
CA HIS A 58 0.39 -3.83 -19.91
C HIS A 58 1.59 -4.42 -19.12
N GLU A 59 1.74 -5.75 -19.10
CA GLU A 59 2.90 -6.39 -18.47
C GLU A 59 4.19 -6.14 -19.28
N VAL A 60 4.09 -6.12 -20.60
CA VAL A 60 5.23 -5.76 -21.46
C VAL A 60 5.68 -4.33 -21.18
N ILE A 61 4.74 -3.38 -21.07
CA ILE A 61 5.07 -1.98 -20.74
C ILE A 61 5.66 -1.88 -19.32
N PHE A 62 5.14 -2.64 -18.36
CA PHE A 62 5.68 -2.70 -17.01
C PHE A 62 7.13 -3.23 -16.97
N LEU A 63 7.43 -4.29 -17.71
CA LEU A 63 8.79 -4.82 -17.84
C LEU A 63 9.71 -3.82 -18.54
N LEU A 64 9.22 -3.15 -19.59
CA LEU A 64 9.97 -2.11 -20.29
C LEU A 64 10.26 -0.92 -19.36
N PHE A 65 9.32 -0.51 -18.52
CA PHE A 65 9.54 0.49 -17.48
C PHE A 65 10.71 0.08 -16.57
N TYR A 66 10.68 -1.13 -15.98
CA TYR A 66 11.75 -1.56 -15.10
C TYR A 66 13.10 -1.70 -15.82
N PHE A 67 13.09 -2.10 -17.09
CA PHE A 67 14.29 -2.13 -17.90
C PHE A 67 14.91 -0.73 -18.08
N ILE A 68 14.11 0.27 -18.47
CA ILE A 68 14.55 1.65 -18.60
C ILE A 68 14.96 2.23 -17.24
N TYR A 69 14.19 1.93 -16.18
CA TYR A 69 14.50 2.36 -14.83
C TYR A 69 15.86 1.80 -14.35
N CYS A 70 16.17 0.54 -14.63
CA CYS A 70 17.49 -0.02 -14.35
C CYS A 70 18.58 0.58 -15.24
N LEU A 71 18.30 0.89 -16.51
CA LEU A 71 19.25 1.55 -17.40
C LEU A 71 19.59 2.98 -16.95
N SER A 72 18.69 3.71 -16.34
CA SER A 72 18.94 5.06 -15.84
C SER A 72 20.11 5.11 -14.85
N ARG A 73 20.44 3.97 -14.24
CA ARG A 73 21.63 3.79 -13.41
C ARG A 73 22.93 4.24 -14.08
N ILE A 74 23.06 4.16 -15.40
CA ILE A 74 24.27 4.56 -16.13
C ILE A 74 24.66 6.02 -15.78
N LEU A 75 23.68 6.86 -15.46
CA LEU A 75 23.86 8.24 -15.04
C LEU A 75 24.04 8.41 -13.53
N SER A 76 24.01 7.32 -12.77
CA SER A 76 24.08 7.36 -11.30
C SER A 76 25.47 7.68 -10.79
N MET A 77 25.59 8.65 -9.88
CA MET A 77 26.82 8.89 -9.10
C MET A 77 27.08 7.79 -8.06
N TYR A 78 26.05 7.08 -7.61
CA TYR A 78 26.11 6.08 -6.53
C TYR A 78 25.94 4.65 -7.07
N LEU A 79 26.85 4.21 -7.89
CA LEU A 79 26.80 2.92 -8.60
C LEU A 79 26.56 1.70 -7.70
N ASN A 80 27.21 1.65 -6.53
CA ASN A 80 27.10 0.50 -5.63
C ASN A 80 25.70 0.36 -5.01
N ALA A 81 25.04 1.47 -4.68
CA ALA A 81 23.67 1.47 -4.17
C ALA A 81 22.70 0.97 -5.27
N SER A 82 22.87 1.47 -6.49
CA SER A 82 22.04 1.09 -7.63
C SER A 82 22.19 -0.38 -8.02
N ILE A 83 23.39 -0.98 -7.92
CA ILE A 83 23.59 -2.42 -8.24
C ILE A 83 22.77 -3.30 -7.31
N ARG A 84 22.86 -3.08 -5.99
CA ARG A 84 22.11 -3.87 -5.02
C ARG A 84 20.59 -3.82 -5.28
N MET A 85 20.10 -2.64 -5.64
CA MET A 85 18.67 -2.45 -5.91
C MET A 85 18.24 -3.10 -7.23
N ILE A 86 19.09 -3.17 -8.25
CA ILE A 86 18.80 -3.93 -9.47
C ILE A 86 18.59 -5.42 -9.16
N PHE A 87 19.40 -6.01 -8.30
CA PHE A 87 19.15 -7.38 -7.83
C PHE A 87 17.81 -7.49 -7.09
N GLY A 88 17.45 -6.50 -6.27
CA GLY A 88 16.13 -6.42 -5.66
C GLY A 88 15.00 -6.38 -6.69
N VAL A 89 15.12 -5.56 -7.73
CA VAL A 89 14.15 -5.49 -8.85
C VAL A 89 14.01 -6.85 -9.55
N LEU A 90 15.12 -7.51 -9.89
CA LEU A 90 15.08 -8.81 -10.55
C LEU A 90 14.39 -9.88 -9.68
N LEU A 91 14.65 -9.85 -8.37
CA LEU A 91 13.96 -10.74 -7.43
C LEU A 91 12.45 -10.46 -7.38
N VAL A 92 12.05 -9.19 -7.28
CA VAL A 92 10.64 -8.78 -7.27
C VAL A 92 9.94 -9.20 -8.56
N LEU A 93 10.59 -9.03 -9.73
CA LEU A 93 10.05 -9.48 -11.01
C LEU A 93 9.93 -11.01 -11.06
N GLY A 94 10.91 -11.76 -10.54
CA GLY A 94 10.81 -13.21 -10.39
C GLY A 94 9.62 -13.62 -9.52
N CYS A 95 9.46 -13.00 -8.36
CA CYS A 95 8.32 -13.20 -7.49
C CYS A 95 6.99 -12.84 -8.16
N TYR A 96 6.95 -11.78 -8.96
CA TYR A 96 5.77 -11.40 -9.75
C TYR A 96 5.33 -12.53 -10.68
N PHE A 97 6.24 -13.15 -11.44
CA PHE A 97 5.87 -14.25 -12.34
C PHE A 97 5.39 -15.50 -11.61
N ILE A 98 6.00 -15.82 -10.46
CA ILE A 98 5.56 -16.94 -9.62
C ILE A 98 4.16 -16.66 -9.06
N MET A 99 3.94 -15.48 -8.51
CA MET A 99 2.65 -15.05 -7.98
C MET A 99 1.56 -15.01 -9.06
N ARG A 100 1.91 -14.53 -10.26
CA ARG A 100 1.03 -14.52 -11.43
C ARG A 100 0.57 -15.93 -11.81
N ASN A 101 1.49 -16.90 -11.81
CA ASN A 101 1.15 -18.29 -12.07
C ASN A 101 0.23 -18.85 -10.97
N LEU A 102 0.56 -18.62 -9.70
CA LEU A 102 -0.24 -19.05 -8.56
C LEU A 102 -1.66 -18.48 -8.63
N LEU A 103 -1.81 -17.17 -8.82
CA LEU A 103 -3.11 -16.50 -8.88
C LEU A 103 -3.88 -16.86 -10.15
N GLY A 104 -3.21 -17.05 -11.29
CA GLY A 104 -3.83 -17.44 -12.55
C GLY A 104 -4.46 -18.83 -12.53
N ASN A 105 -3.96 -19.73 -11.68
CA ASN A 105 -4.50 -21.07 -11.46
C ASN A 105 -5.48 -21.15 -10.27
N THR A 106 -5.87 -19.99 -9.70
CA THR A 106 -6.77 -19.92 -8.54
C THR A 106 -8.17 -19.50 -8.98
N GLU A 107 -9.19 -20.20 -8.49
CA GLU A 107 -10.58 -19.78 -8.68
C GLU A 107 -10.84 -18.45 -7.97
N ILE A 108 -11.59 -17.55 -8.61
CA ILE A 108 -11.89 -16.22 -8.07
C ILE A 108 -12.60 -16.28 -6.70
N VAL A 109 -13.46 -17.28 -6.49
CA VAL A 109 -14.18 -17.50 -5.23
C VAL A 109 -13.20 -17.82 -4.10
N VAL A 110 -12.17 -18.62 -4.38
CA VAL A 110 -11.11 -18.96 -3.42
C VAL A 110 -10.28 -17.73 -3.06
N LEU A 111 -9.94 -16.92 -4.07
CA LEU A 111 -9.21 -15.67 -3.86
C LEU A 111 -10.01 -14.68 -2.99
N GLU A 112 -11.29 -14.46 -3.31
CA GLU A 112 -12.15 -13.55 -2.57
C GLU A 112 -12.40 -14.01 -1.13
N SER A 113 -12.63 -15.31 -0.93
CA SER A 113 -12.78 -15.90 0.41
C SER A 113 -11.48 -15.73 1.23
N SER A 114 -10.32 -15.88 0.58
CA SER A 114 -9.02 -15.68 1.22
C SER A 114 -8.80 -14.22 1.61
N ILE A 115 -9.16 -13.26 0.74
CA ILE A 115 -9.12 -11.83 1.05
C ILE A 115 -10.01 -11.52 2.25
N ALA A 116 -11.25 -12.05 2.27
CA ALA A 116 -12.18 -11.83 3.37
C ALA A 116 -11.62 -12.37 4.70
N TYR A 117 -11.09 -13.59 4.70
CA TYR A 117 -10.55 -14.21 5.91
C TYR A 117 -9.29 -13.47 6.41
N VAL A 118 -8.33 -13.25 5.54
CA VAL A 118 -7.06 -12.59 5.91
C VAL A 118 -7.30 -11.16 6.36
N GLY A 119 -8.22 -10.43 5.73
CA GLY A 119 -8.55 -9.07 6.13
C GLY A 119 -9.06 -8.98 7.57
N ILE A 120 -9.90 -9.89 8.01
CA ILE A 120 -10.35 -9.96 9.42
C ILE A 120 -9.16 -10.24 10.33
N VAL A 121 -8.38 -11.30 10.04
CA VAL A 121 -7.23 -11.68 10.86
C VAL A 121 -6.22 -10.54 10.96
N PHE A 122 -5.87 -9.92 9.84
CA PHE A 122 -4.94 -8.78 9.80
C PHE A 122 -5.38 -7.62 10.68
N ASN A 123 -6.64 -7.22 10.58
CA ASN A 123 -7.16 -6.09 11.35
C ASN A 123 -7.33 -6.43 12.85
N VAL A 124 -7.80 -7.64 13.19
CA VAL A 124 -7.92 -8.07 14.58
C VAL A 124 -6.56 -8.14 15.27
N VAL A 125 -5.59 -8.79 14.65
CA VAL A 125 -4.23 -8.90 15.21
C VAL A 125 -3.59 -7.51 15.34
N SER A 126 -3.75 -6.66 14.33
CA SER A 126 -3.21 -5.28 14.37
C SER A 126 -3.84 -4.45 15.49
N LEU A 127 -5.15 -4.60 15.73
CA LEU A 127 -5.85 -3.91 16.81
C LEU A 127 -5.40 -4.43 18.18
N LEU A 128 -5.23 -5.73 18.34
CA LEU A 128 -4.72 -6.33 19.59
C LEU A 128 -3.29 -5.83 19.89
N LEU A 129 -2.40 -5.82 18.90
CA LEU A 129 -1.06 -5.28 19.06
C LEU A 129 -1.06 -3.80 19.41
N TYR A 130 -1.97 -3.02 18.82
CA TYR A 130 -2.14 -1.60 19.15
C TYR A 130 -2.58 -1.39 20.60
N ILE A 131 -3.56 -2.18 21.08
CA ILE A 131 -4.02 -2.13 22.48
C ILE A 131 -2.89 -2.48 23.45
N ILE A 132 -2.11 -3.52 23.16
CA ILE A 132 -0.91 -3.87 23.93
C ILE A 132 0.09 -2.70 23.93
N GLY A 133 0.34 -2.09 22.75
CA GLY A 133 1.20 -0.93 22.64
C GLY A 133 0.72 0.27 23.46
N LEU A 134 -0.59 0.53 23.50
CA LEU A 134 -1.17 1.59 24.34
C LEU A 134 -0.95 1.36 25.84
N GLN A 135 -1.05 0.11 26.31
CA GLN A 135 -0.77 -0.24 27.71
C GLN A 135 0.70 0.04 28.07
N TYR A 136 1.63 -0.35 27.20
CA TYR A 136 3.06 -0.04 27.41
C TYR A 136 3.32 1.47 27.39
N PHE A 137 2.76 2.18 26.44
CA PHE A 137 2.91 3.64 26.35
C PHE A 137 2.34 4.36 27.57
N SER A 138 1.20 3.92 28.12
CA SER A 138 0.61 4.50 29.32
C SER A 138 1.45 4.27 30.59
N LEU A 139 2.20 3.16 30.66
CA LEU A 139 3.01 2.79 31.83
C LEU A 139 4.41 3.44 31.83
N TYR A 140 5.03 3.52 30.65
CA TYR A 140 6.45 3.92 30.56
C TYR A 140 6.65 5.27 29.87
N GLY A 141 5.60 5.86 29.27
CA GLY A 141 5.74 6.99 28.37
C GLY A 141 6.47 6.59 27.09
N GLY A 142 6.81 7.55 26.26
CA GLY A 142 7.58 7.31 25.04
C GLY A 142 8.24 8.60 24.57
N GLU A 143 9.46 8.49 24.10
CA GLU A 143 10.16 9.54 23.38
C GLU A 143 9.54 9.69 21.97
N GLU A 144 9.91 10.76 21.27
CA GLU A 144 9.47 10.96 19.90
C GLU A 144 9.98 9.82 19.00
N ARG A 145 9.02 9.20 18.26
CA ARG A 145 9.25 8.15 17.27
C ARG A 145 9.67 6.78 17.81
N GLU A 146 9.02 6.33 18.88
CA GLU A 146 9.20 4.98 19.42
C GLU A 146 8.07 4.03 18.96
N ILE A 147 8.43 2.75 18.84
CA ILE A 147 7.51 1.67 18.46
C ILE A 147 7.28 0.75 19.65
N PHE A 148 6.02 0.59 20.06
CA PHE A 148 5.58 -0.35 21.09
C PHE A 148 4.59 -1.34 20.47
N ALA A 149 4.99 -2.59 20.25
CA ALA A 149 4.18 -3.61 19.59
C ALA A 149 3.57 -3.11 18.24
N GLY A 150 2.26 -2.88 18.18
CA GLY A 150 1.56 -2.38 16.99
C GLY A 150 1.29 -0.87 16.99
N LEU A 151 2.00 -0.11 17.85
CA LEU A 151 1.83 1.32 18.05
C LEU A 151 3.12 2.07 17.71
N LEU A 152 3.01 3.17 16.97
CA LEU A 152 4.07 4.15 16.75
C LEU A 152 3.69 5.45 17.46
N VAL A 153 4.55 5.91 18.38
CA VAL A 153 4.46 7.28 18.92
C VAL A 153 5.12 8.21 17.90
N ASP A 154 4.38 9.19 17.43
CA ASP A 154 4.87 10.18 16.47
C ASP A 154 4.25 11.53 16.82
N ARG A 155 5.11 12.55 17.12
CA ARG A 155 4.66 13.90 17.52
C ARG A 155 3.77 13.93 18.77
N GLY A 156 4.00 13.01 19.70
CA GLY A 156 3.31 12.93 20.99
C GLY A 156 1.92 12.29 20.95
N TYR A 157 1.53 11.59 19.85
CA TYR A 157 0.31 10.80 19.82
C TYR A 157 0.53 9.39 19.26
N PRO A 158 -0.26 8.42 19.78
CA PRO A 158 -0.16 7.02 19.40
C PRO A 158 -0.84 6.77 18.05
N ARG A 159 -0.11 6.21 17.08
CA ARG A 159 -0.59 5.84 15.76
C ARG A 159 -0.57 4.33 15.59
N LEU A 160 -1.62 3.75 15.03
CA LEU A 160 -1.67 2.33 14.72
C LEU A 160 -0.75 2.01 13.52
N ILE A 161 0.17 1.08 13.74
CA ILE A 161 0.98 0.44 12.69
C ILE A 161 0.70 -1.07 12.56
N GLY A 162 0.15 -1.69 13.62
CA GLY A 162 -0.22 -3.11 13.65
C GLY A 162 0.94 -4.03 13.34
N LEU A 163 0.79 -4.84 12.29
CA LEU A 163 1.79 -5.79 11.80
C LEU A 163 2.86 -5.14 10.90
N LEU A 164 2.79 -3.82 10.65
CA LEU A 164 3.68 -3.09 9.76
C LEU A 164 4.54 -2.08 10.53
N ASP A 165 5.37 -1.29 9.82
CA ASP A 165 6.30 -0.32 10.41
C ASP A 165 5.81 1.11 10.34
N ASP A 166 4.89 1.41 9.42
CA ASP A 166 4.43 2.76 9.12
C ASP A 166 2.91 2.80 8.99
N PRO A 167 2.24 3.80 9.60
CA PRO A 167 0.79 3.91 9.54
C PRO A 167 0.25 4.22 8.13
N ASN A 168 1.04 4.87 7.27
CA ASN A 168 0.62 5.13 5.89
C ASN A 168 0.73 3.87 5.04
N ILE A 169 1.75 3.04 5.29
CA ILE A 169 1.88 1.70 4.68
C ILE A 169 0.75 0.81 5.18
N PHE A 170 0.38 0.88 6.47
CA PHE A 170 -0.74 0.10 7.00
C PHE A 170 -2.04 0.37 6.24
N ILE A 171 -2.42 1.64 6.10
CA ILE A 171 -3.68 2.00 5.40
C ILE A 171 -3.62 1.64 3.91
N PHE A 172 -2.44 1.69 3.28
CA PHE A 172 -2.25 1.24 1.91
C PHE A 172 -2.59 -0.26 1.76
N TYR A 173 -2.02 -1.12 2.59
CA TYR A 173 -2.34 -2.55 2.58
C TYR A 173 -3.79 -2.83 2.97
N ASN A 174 -4.33 -2.12 3.96
CA ASN A 174 -5.70 -2.30 4.42
C ASN A 174 -6.75 -1.91 3.36
N THR A 175 -6.36 -1.09 2.38
CA THR A 175 -7.26 -0.58 1.34
C THR A 175 -7.94 -1.69 0.54
N ILE A 176 -7.23 -2.78 0.19
CA ILE A 176 -7.83 -3.88 -0.57
C ILE A 176 -8.93 -4.58 0.22
N PHE A 177 -8.72 -4.80 1.52
CA PHE A 177 -9.73 -5.40 2.40
C PHE A 177 -10.93 -4.47 2.58
N PHE A 178 -10.66 -3.18 2.80
CA PHE A 178 -11.68 -2.16 2.92
C PHE A 178 -12.59 -2.12 1.67
N MET A 179 -12.00 -2.04 0.47
CA MET A 179 -12.77 -1.98 -0.77
C MET A 179 -13.54 -3.27 -1.04
N TYR A 180 -12.93 -4.42 -0.73
CA TYR A 180 -13.61 -5.70 -0.84
C TYR A 180 -14.85 -5.77 0.06
N TYR A 181 -14.71 -5.46 1.35
CA TYR A 181 -15.84 -5.51 2.28
C TYR A 181 -16.90 -4.47 1.96
N MET A 182 -16.51 -3.23 1.61
CA MET A 182 -17.46 -2.16 1.28
C MET A 182 -18.34 -2.52 0.08
N THR A 183 -17.83 -3.24 -0.88
CA THR A 183 -18.58 -3.62 -2.09
C THR A 183 -19.38 -4.90 -1.92
N ASN A 184 -19.13 -5.70 -0.88
CA ASN A 184 -19.71 -7.03 -0.64
C ASN A 184 -20.43 -7.12 0.72
N LEU A 185 -21.30 -6.16 1.05
CA LEU A 185 -22.01 -6.05 2.34
C LEU A 185 -23.13 -7.07 2.56
N GLN A 186 -23.21 -8.15 1.78
CA GLN A 186 -24.30 -9.14 1.89
C GLN A 186 -24.16 -10.06 3.10
N ASN A 187 -22.93 -10.31 3.56
CA ASN A 187 -22.63 -11.20 4.66
C ASN A 187 -22.23 -10.43 5.91
N ILE A 188 -22.67 -10.91 7.08
CA ILE A 188 -22.32 -10.31 8.37
C ILE A 188 -20.80 -10.28 8.61
N THR A 189 -20.06 -11.27 8.14
CA THR A 189 -18.60 -11.33 8.21
C THR A 189 -17.95 -10.16 7.46
N ASN A 190 -18.49 -9.78 6.31
CA ASN A 190 -17.99 -8.65 5.54
C ASN A 190 -18.33 -7.29 6.21
N ILE A 191 -19.49 -7.20 6.87
CA ILE A 191 -19.84 -6.02 7.64
C ILE A 191 -18.87 -5.86 8.83
N LEU A 192 -18.60 -6.93 9.57
CA LEU A 192 -17.62 -6.92 10.66
C LEU A 192 -16.22 -6.59 10.15
N GLY A 193 -15.81 -7.19 9.02
CA GLY A 193 -14.55 -6.86 8.36
C GLY A 193 -14.43 -5.39 7.98
N LEU A 194 -15.51 -4.79 7.46
CA LEU A 194 -15.53 -3.36 7.13
C LEU A 194 -15.39 -2.49 8.38
N ILE A 195 -16.10 -2.79 9.45
CA ILE A 195 -16.00 -2.07 10.72
C ILE A 195 -14.56 -2.12 11.24
N LEU A 196 -13.94 -3.29 11.24
CA LEU A 196 -12.54 -3.45 11.66
C LEU A 196 -11.59 -2.63 10.77
N CYS A 197 -11.74 -2.70 9.44
CA CYS A 197 -10.92 -1.93 8.50
C CYS A 197 -11.06 -0.42 8.72
N VAL A 198 -12.26 0.08 8.95
CA VAL A 198 -12.49 1.50 9.20
C VAL A 198 -11.85 1.90 10.52
N THR A 199 -12.08 1.14 11.60
CA THR A 199 -11.53 1.43 12.94
C THR A 199 -9.99 1.48 12.89
N THR A 200 -9.35 0.46 12.34
CA THR A 200 -7.88 0.42 12.24
C THR A 200 -7.33 1.52 11.34
N SER A 201 -7.99 1.82 10.20
CA SER A 201 -7.58 2.92 9.31
C SER A 201 -7.66 4.28 10.01
N LEU A 202 -8.68 4.55 10.80
CA LEU A 202 -8.80 5.79 11.56
C LEU A 202 -7.70 5.90 12.63
N LEU A 203 -7.41 4.83 13.35
CA LEU A 203 -6.36 4.77 14.37
C LEU A 203 -4.93 4.95 13.80
N THR A 204 -4.73 4.82 12.48
CA THR A 204 -3.44 5.17 11.86
C THR A 204 -3.15 6.66 11.90
N PHE A 205 -4.18 7.51 12.01
CA PHE A 205 -4.09 8.96 11.85
C PHE A 205 -3.35 9.37 10.55
N SER A 206 -3.43 8.56 9.49
CA SER A 206 -2.83 8.85 8.18
C SER A 206 -3.72 9.77 7.37
N ARG A 207 -3.37 11.06 7.31
CA ARG A 207 -4.14 12.07 6.57
C ARG A 207 -4.33 11.71 5.08
N GLY A 208 -3.23 11.36 4.40
CA GLY A 208 -3.26 11.01 2.98
C GLY A 208 -4.03 9.72 2.69
N GLY A 209 -3.85 8.70 3.54
CA GLY A 209 -4.57 7.43 3.41
C GLY A 209 -6.07 7.56 3.65
N ILE A 210 -6.48 8.28 4.72
CA ILE A 210 -7.89 8.53 5.02
C ILE A 210 -8.54 9.35 3.91
N LEU A 211 -7.88 10.41 3.43
CA LEU A 211 -8.38 11.22 2.32
C LEU A 211 -8.59 10.38 1.05
N ALA A 212 -7.65 9.49 0.73
CA ALA A 212 -7.79 8.57 -0.40
C ALA A 212 -9.01 7.66 -0.26
N LEU A 213 -9.25 7.09 0.94
CA LEU A 213 -10.44 6.28 1.20
C LEU A 213 -11.73 7.09 1.03
N VAL A 214 -11.80 8.30 1.57
CA VAL A 214 -12.96 9.20 1.44
C VAL A 214 -13.24 9.52 -0.02
N LEU A 215 -12.20 9.87 -0.80
CA LEU A 215 -12.33 10.14 -2.23
C LEU A 215 -12.89 8.94 -3.00
N VAL A 216 -12.39 7.73 -2.71
CA VAL A 216 -12.87 6.53 -3.41
C VAL A 216 -14.28 6.14 -2.97
N ILE A 217 -14.64 6.33 -1.70
CA ILE A 217 -16.05 6.18 -1.25
C ILE A 217 -16.94 7.14 -2.03
N PHE A 218 -16.53 8.39 -2.21
CA PHE A 218 -17.27 9.36 -3.00
C PHE A 218 -17.43 8.91 -4.45
N VAL A 219 -16.36 8.45 -5.10
CA VAL A 219 -16.41 7.87 -6.46
C VAL A 219 -17.39 6.70 -6.51
N TYR A 220 -17.33 5.77 -5.54
CA TYR A 220 -18.24 4.63 -5.48
C TYR A 220 -19.71 5.05 -5.32
N ILE A 221 -19.98 6.05 -4.47
CA ILE A 221 -21.32 6.62 -4.32
C ILE A 221 -21.80 7.20 -5.65
N CYS A 222 -20.97 7.98 -6.34
CA CYS A 222 -21.31 8.56 -7.65
C CYS A 222 -21.68 7.51 -8.69
N MET A 223 -20.96 6.39 -8.70
CA MET A 223 -21.14 5.29 -9.68
C MET A 223 -22.23 4.27 -9.28
N SER A 224 -22.74 4.33 -8.05
CA SER A 224 -23.72 3.38 -7.51
C SER A 224 -25.16 3.74 -7.90
N SER A 225 -26.05 2.74 -7.89
CA SER A 225 -27.50 2.97 -8.02
C SER A 225 -28.06 3.76 -6.82
N PHE A 226 -29.18 4.46 -7.02
CA PHE A 226 -29.79 5.31 -5.99
C PHE A 226 -30.04 4.57 -4.66
N ALA A 227 -30.56 3.35 -4.71
CA ALA A 227 -30.78 2.53 -3.52
C ALA A 227 -29.49 2.16 -2.78
N LYS A 228 -28.39 1.90 -3.52
CA LYS A 228 -27.07 1.63 -2.92
C LYS A 228 -26.47 2.91 -2.32
N LYS A 229 -26.64 4.06 -2.97
CA LYS A 229 -26.20 5.37 -2.43
C LYS A 229 -26.76 5.63 -1.06
N ILE A 230 -28.09 5.48 -0.90
CA ILE A 230 -28.76 5.68 0.39
C ILE A 230 -28.19 4.74 1.46
N LYS A 231 -28.04 3.44 1.15
CA LYS A 231 -27.50 2.47 2.11
C LYS A 231 -26.08 2.83 2.57
N ILE A 232 -25.20 3.22 1.64
CA ILE A 232 -23.83 3.61 1.97
C ILE A 232 -23.82 4.86 2.85
N ILE A 233 -24.58 5.90 2.47
CA ILE A 233 -24.66 7.14 3.24
C ILE A 233 -25.21 6.88 4.66
N MET A 234 -26.29 6.11 4.77
CA MET A 234 -26.84 5.74 6.08
C MET A 234 -25.85 4.96 6.93
N SER A 235 -25.11 4.03 6.34
CA SER A 235 -24.06 3.27 7.05
C SER A 235 -22.95 4.18 7.54
N LEU A 236 -22.52 5.16 6.74
CA LEU A 236 -21.49 6.13 7.14
C LEU A 236 -21.97 7.05 8.26
N VAL A 237 -23.21 7.53 8.18
CA VAL A 237 -23.82 8.36 9.24
C VAL A 237 -23.93 7.56 10.54
N LEU A 238 -24.49 6.34 10.49
CA LEU A 238 -24.60 5.49 11.67
C LEU A 238 -23.24 5.20 12.30
N PHE A 239 -22.23 4.88 11.47
CA PHE A 239 -20.87 4.63 11.92
C PHE A 239 -20.25 5.88 12.57
N SER A 240 -20.44 7.07 12.00
CA SER A 240 -19.95 8.32 12.57
C SER A 240 -20.58 8.61 13.94
N VAL A 241 -21.88 8.35 14.09
CA VAL A 241 -22.60 8.51 15.37
C VAL A 241 -22.06 7.53 16.42
N VAL A 242 -21.82 6.26 16.04
CA VAL A 242 -21.27 5.25 16.95
C VAL A 242 -19.85 5.64 17.39
N ILE A 243 -18.98 6.05 16.47
CA ILE A 243 -17.61 6.49 16.82
C ILE A 243 -17.66 7.71 17.75
N PHE A 244 -18.47 8.72 17.43
CA PHE A 244 -18.60 9.91 18.28
C PHE A 244 -19.08 9.56 19.68
N SER A 245 -20.07 8.66 19.80
CA SER A 245 -20.58 8.20 21.09
C SER A 245 -19.53 7.42 21.90
N LEU A 246 -18.78 6.50 21.24
CA LEU A 246 -17.72 5.73 21.88
C LEU A 246 -16.52 6.61 22.29
N SER A 247 -16.16 7.60 21.47
CA SER A 247 -15.05 8.50 21.76
C SER A 247 -15.30 9.31 23.02
N ASN A 248 -16.50 9.82 23.19
CA ASN A 248 -16.89 10.57 24.39
C ASN A 248 -16.91 9.69 25.66
N SER A 249 -17.26 8.40 25.51
CA SER A 249 -17.38 7.47 26.64
C SER A 249 -16.04 6.88 27.09
N VAL A 250 -15.11 6.63 26.15
CA VAL A 250 -13.88 5.85 26.40
C VAL A 250 -12.65 6.76 26.55
N MET A 251 -12.58 7.87 25.83
CA MET A 251 -11.37 8.71 25.75
C MET A 251 -11.50 10.10 26.43
N GLY A 252 -12.63 10.41 27.07
CA GLY A 252 -12.77 11.54 28.00
C GLY A 252 -12.16 12.88 27.56
N GLY A 253 -12.28 13.26 26.28
CA GLY A 253 -11.75 14.52 25.75
C GLY A 253 -10.34 14.44 25.12
N GLN A 254 -9.58 13.36 25.32
CA GLN A 254 -8.24 13.20 24.72
C GLN A 254 -8.26 13.17 23.18
N LEU A 255 -9.36 12.73 22.58
CA LEU A 255 -9.54 12.78 21.12
C LEU A 255 -9.62 14.21 20.59
N ASP A 256 -10.27 15.10 21.30
CA ASP A 256 -10.38 16.51 20.91
C ASP A 256 -8.99 17.18 20.94
N ASP A 257 -8.16 16.85 21.92
CA ASP A 257 -6.79 17.34 21.99
C ASP A 257 -5.93 16.81 20.85
N ILE A 258 -6.06 15.51 20.49
CA ILE A 258 -5.36 14.91 19.36
C ILE A 258 -5.83 15.52 18.05
N LEU A 259 -7.14 15.71 17.85
CA LEU A 259 -7.70 16.33 16.65
C LEU A 259 -7.28 17.80 16.53
N ASN A 260 -7.31 18.56 17.62
CA ASN A 260 -6.87 19.95 17.63
C ASN A 260 -5.37 20.08 17.33
N LYS A 261 -4.51 19.23 17.91
CA LYS A 261 -3.09 19.14 17.55
C LYS A 261 -2.91 18.82 16.07
N ARG A 262 -3.70 17.88 15.52
CA ARG A 262 -3.64 17.53 14.10
C ARG A 262 -4.04 18.68 13.17
N ILE A 263 -5.04 19.46 13.55
CA ILE A 263 -5.48 20.64 12.79
C ILE A 263 -4.40 21.74 12.86
N SER A 264 -3.81 21.97 14.04
CA SER A 264 -2.73 22.94 14.20
C SER A 264 -1.47 22.53 13.43
N ASP A 265 -1.08 21.25 13.47
CA ASP A 265 0.03 20.70 12.69
C ASP A 265 -0.18 20.90 11.18
N PHE A 266 -1.43 20.84 10.70
CA PHE A 266 -1.72 21.06 9.28
C PHE A 266 -1.43 22.51 8.85
N SER A 267 -1.68 23.49 9.73
CA SER A 267 -1.46 24.91 9.45
C SER A 267 0.00 25.35 9.59
N HIS A 268 0.78 24.66 10.44
CA HIS A 268 2.17 25.07 10.74
C HIS A 268 3.25 24.26 10.01
N ASP A 269 2.94 23.05 9.52
CA ASP A 269 3.95 22.05 9.13
C ASP A 269 4.24 22.00 7.60
N ASN A 270 3.84 23.01 6.80
CA ASN A 270 4.08 23.06 5.35
C ASN A 270 4.00 21.70 4.63
N GLY A 271 2.97 20.90 4.95
CA GLY A 271 2.79 19.56 4.37
C GLY A 271 3.70 18.49 4.97
N SER A 272 4.15 18.61 6.22
CA SER A 272 5.06 17.66 6.91
C SER A 272 6.45 17.58 6.26
N GLY A 273 6.98 18.71 5.78
CA GLY A 273 8.29 18.76 5.10
C GLY A 273 8.29 18.16 3.69
N ARG A 274 7.12 17.69 3.19
CA ARG A 274 7.06 17.03 1.88
C ARG A 274 7.27 17.97 0.71
N PHE A 275 6.85 19.22 0.82
CA PHE A 275 7.01 20.20 -0.26
C PHE A 275 8.48 20.45 -0.59
N THR A 276 9.38 20.48 0.40
CA THR A 276 10.82 20.62 0.17
C THR A 276 11.41 19.41 -0.56
N LEU A 277 10.95 18.18 -0.21
CA LEU A 277 11.34 16.96 -0.90
C LEU A 277 10.82 16.92 -2.35
N TRP A 278 9.61 17.38 -2.59
CA TRP A 278 9.03 17.46 -3.93
C TRP A 278 9.74 18.51 -4.80
N GLU A 279 10.10 19.65 -4.21
CA GLU A 279 10.90 20.67 -4.90
C GLU A 279 12.29 20.13 -5.27
N ALA A 280 12.96 19.41 -4.36
CA ALA A 280 14.23 18.77 -4.63
C ALA A 280 14.09 17.69 -5.75
N ALA A 281 13.05 16.84 -5.70
CA ALA A 281 12.79 15.87 -6.74
C ALA A 281 12.60 16.51 -8.12
N PHE A 282 11.86 17.62 -8.17
CA PHE A 282 11.66 18.36 -9.42
C PHE A 282 12.95 19.03 -9.92
N LYS A 283 13.79 19.56 -9.03
CA LYS A 283 15.13 20.08 -9.40
C LYS A 283 16.02 18.98 -9.97
N TYR A 284 16.02 17.79 -9.36
CA TYR A 284 16.78 16.66 -9.89
C TYR A 284 16.27 16.19 -11.25
N TYR A 285 14.95 16.19 -11.46
CA TYR A 285 14.36 15.94 -12.77
C TYR A 285 14.85 16.94 -13.82
N LEU A 286 14.84 18.24 -13.50
CA LEU A 286 15.26 19.29 -14.43
C LEU A 286 16.75 19.20 -14.80
N SER A 287 17.60 18.62 -13.93
CA SER A 287 19.02 18.41 -14.25
C SER A 287 19.23 17.31 -15.30
N ASN A 288 18.36 16.30 -15.35
CA ASN A 288 18.41 15.19 -16.30
C ASN A 288 17.00 14.77 -16.76
N PRO A 289 16.33 15.57 -17.61
CA PRO A 289 14.89 15.43 -17.83
C PRO A 289 14.48 14.16 -18.59
N TYR A 290 15.36 13.57 -19.38
CA TYR A 290 14.99 12.39 -20.19
C TYR A 290 15.13 11.08 -19.44
N ILE A 291 16.23 10.87 -18.69
CA ILE A 291 16.59 9.58 -18.07
C ILE A 291 16.66 9.69 -16.55
N GLY A 292 16.63 10.91 -15.98
CA GLY A 292 16.69 11.15 -14.54
C GLY A 292 18.11 11.02 -13.96
N ILE A 293 18.20 11.09 -12.61
CA ILE A 293 19.46 11.00 -11.85
C ILE A 293 19.89 9.54 -11.59
N GLY A 294 19.16 8.58 -12.12
CA GLY A 294 19.41 7.14 -11.93
C GLY A 294 18.55 6.50 -10.85
N ALA A 295 18.25 5.23 -11.05
CA ALA A 295 17.39 4.45 -10.15
C ALA A 295 17.92 4.44 -8.71
N PHE A 296 17.02 4.64 -7.73
CA PHE A 296 17.29 4.59 -6.28
C PHE A 296 18.32 5.59 -5.77
N ASN A 297 18.45 6.73 -6.41
CA ASN A 297 19.46 7.71 -6.05
C ASN A 297 18.91 8.97 -5.36
N PHE A 298 17.61 9.19 -5.37
CA PHE A 298 17.06 10.40 -4.74
C PHE A 298 17.56 10.60 -3.31
N SER A 299 17.44 9.59 -2.47
CA SER A 299 17.85 9.70 -1.05
C SER A 299 19.34 9.98 -0.87
N ASN A 300 20.19 9.43 -1.76
CA ASN A 300 21.64 9.66 -1.71
C ASN A 300 22.01 11.08 -2.17
N TYR A 301 21.34 11.61 -3.22
CA TYR A 301 21.52 12.99 -3.67
C TYR A 301 21.03 13.98 -2.62
N TYR A 302 19.90 13.67 -1.97
CA TYR A 302 19.36 14.51 -0.92
C TYR A 302 20.26 14.51 0.32
N GLU A 303 20.78 13.35 0.74
CA GLU A 303 21.74 13.20 1.82
C GLU A 303 23.04 14.00 1.54
N TYR A 304 23.55 13.96 0.30
CA TYR A 304 24.72 14.74 -0.10
C TYR A 304 24.49 16.24 -0.01
N GLN A 305 23.30 16.72 -0.37
CA GLN A 305 22.99 18.15 -0.43
C GLN A 305 22.57 18.73 0.91
N PHE A 306 21.83 17.96 1.74
CA PHE A 306 21.17 18.43 2.96
C PHE A 306 21.63 17.71 4.22
N ASN A 307 22.53 16.74 4.16
CA ASN A 307 22.98 15.87 5.25
C ASN A 307 21.85 15.07 5.92
N GLU A 308 20.74 14.86 5.22
CA GLU A 308 19.58 14.11 5.70
C GLU A 308 19.20 13.05 4.67
N LYS A 309 19.02 11.79 5.10
CA LYS A 309 18.63 10.69 4.22
C LYS A 309 17.11 10.53 4.21
N LEU A 310 16.45 11.20 3.30
CA LEU A 310 15.00 11.21 3.16
C LEU A 310 14.57 10.69 1.78
N TYR A 311 13.30 10.24 1.70
CA TYR A 311 12.66 9.79 0.46
C TYR A 311 11.65 10.83 -0.01
N VAL A 312 11.28 10.78 -1.30
CA VAL A 312 10.36 11.76 -1.91
C VAL A 312 8.97 11.76 -1.27
N HIS A 313 8.53 10.62 -0.74
CA HIS A 313 7.14 10.39 -0.28
C HIS A 313 6.08 10.74 -1.34
N ASN A 314 6.42 10.51 -2.60
CA ASN A 314 5.53 10.61 -3.76
C ASN A 314 6.13 9.75 -4.88
N THR A 315 5.51 8.59 -5.14
CA THR A 315 6.00 7.62 -6.11
C THR A 315 6.14 8.20 -7.52
N PHE A 316 5.25 9.10 -7.92
CA PHE A 316 5.30 9.71 -9.27
C PHE A 316 6.48 10.66 -9.43
N LEU A 317 6.74 11.50 -8.43
CA LEU A 317 7.89 12.40 -8.44
C LEU A 317 9.22 11.64 -8.26
N GLU A 318 9.20 10.55 -7.50
CA GLU A 318 10.35 9.66 -7.35
C GLU A 318 10.73 9.05 -8.70
N ILE A 319 9.77 8.45 -9.42
CA ILE A 319 9.99 7.91 -10.78
C ILE A 319 10.46 9.01 -11.74
N LEU A 320 9.83 10.19 -11.69
CA LEU A 320 10.17 11.30 -12.57
C LEU A 320 11.60 11.81 -12.34
N SER A 321 12.04 11.93 -11.09
CA SER A 321 13.40 12.36 -10.76
C SER A 321 14.46 11.32 -11.08
N GLU A 322 14.15 10.02 -10.84
CA GLU A 322 15.12 8.93 -10.96
C GLU A 322 15.21 8.33 -12.37
N SER A 323 14.12 8.31 -13.15
CA SER A 323 14.09 7.73 -14.51
C SER A 323 13.66 8.71 -15.60
N GLY A 324 13.47 9.98 -15.25
CA GLY A 324 13.12 11.03 -16.18
C GLY A 324 11.75 10.85 -16.86
N THR A 325 11.53 11.63 -17.90
CA THR A 325 10.28 11.62 -18.68
C THR A 325 10.01 10.24 -19.31
N ILE A 326 11.06 9.54 -19.77
CA ILE A 326 10.87 8.24 -20.45
C ILE A 326 10.31 7.20 -19.48
N GLY A 327 10.93 7.05 -18.31
CA GLY A 327 10.43 6.11 -17.29
C GLY A 327 9.04 6.51 -16.77
N PHE A 328 8.81 7.80 -16.53
CA PHE A 328 7.52 8.31 -16.09
C PHE A 328 6.38 8.04 -17.09
N LEU A 329 6.62 8.23 -18.39
CA LEU A 329 5.63 7.94 -19.43
C LEU A 329 5.31 6.44 -19.53
N LEU A 330 6.31 5.57 -19.44
CA LEU A 330 6.11 4.12 -19.46
C LEU A 330 5.30 3.66 -18.23
N TYR A 331 5.65 4.16 -17.04
CA TYR A 331 4.92 3.82 -15.83
C TYR A 331 3.47 4.33 -15.86
N SER A 332 3.27 5.57 -16.32
CA SER A 332 1.94 6.16 -16.47
C SER A 332 1.10 5.40 -17.52
N ALA A 333 1.70 4.99 -18.63
CA ALA A 333 1.03 4.18 -19.65
C ALA A 333 0.62 2.81 -19.09
N PHE A 334 1.48 2.14 -18.31
CA PHE A 334 1.15 0.90 -17.61
C PHE A 334 -0.08 1.08 -16.71
N LEU A 335 -0.06 2.09 -15.82
CA LEU A 335 -1.16 2.38 -14.91
C LEU A 335 -2.46 2.72 -15.65
N PHE A 336 -2.37 3.52 -16.71
CA PHE A 336 -3.53 3.90 -17.53
C PHE A 336 -4.18 2.69 -18.21
N ILE A 337 -3.38 1.79 -18.82
CA ILE A 337 -3.90 0.59 -19.46
C ILE A 337 -4.52 -0.36 -18.43
N LEU A 338 -3.91 -0.50 -17.25
CA LEU A 338 -4.45 -1.30 -16.17
C LEU A 338 -5.80 -0.73 -15.69
N MET A 339 -5.86 0.58 -15.42
CA MET A 339 -7.10 1.29 -15.07
C MET A 339 -8.19 1.09 -16.12
N PHE A 340 -7.86 1.25 -17.40
CA PHE A 340 -8.81 1.06 -18.50
C PHE A 340 -9.38 -0.37 -18.52
N LYS A 341 -8.53 -1.39 -18.29
CA LYS A 341 -8.98 -2.79 -18.18
C LYS A 341 -9.91 -3.01 -17.00
N LEU A 342 -9.57 -2.46 -15.84
CA LEU A 342 -10.38 -2.58 -14.62
C LEU A 342 -11.72 -1.82 -14.73
N ALA A 343 -11.75 -0.74 -15.53
CA ALA A 343 -12.94 0.06 -15.78
C ALA A 343 -13.89 -0.55 -16.83
N GLN A 344 -13.51 -1.66 -17.49
CA GLN A 344 -14.41 -2.35 -18.41
C GLN A 344 -15.72 -2.71 -17.71
N HIS A 345 -16.85 -2.42 -18.38
CA HIS A 345 -18.18 -2.48 -17.79
C HIS A 345 -18.52 -3.81 -17.10
N THR A 346 -18.15 -4.92 -17.70
CA THR A 346 -18.40 -6.27 -17.14
C THR A 346 -17.63 -6.47 -15.84
N LEU A 347 -16.32 -6.23 -15.84
CA LEU A 347 -15.46 -6.42 -14.68
C LEU A 347 -15.83 -5.45 -13.54
N PHE A 348 -16.11 -4.19 -13.85
CA PHE A 348 -16.52 -3.21 -12.84
C PHE A 348 -17.87 -3.56 -12.20
N ARG A 349 -18.82 -4.11 -12.93
CA ARG A 349 -20.13 -4.52 -12.36
C ARG A 349 -20.00 -5.73 -11.45
N GLU A 350 -19.17 -6.69 -11.81
CA GLU A 350 -18.99 -7.94 -11.06
C GLU A 350 -18.04 -7.78 -9.87
N LYS A 351 -16.94 -7.04 -10.07
CA LYS A 351 -15.82 -6.91 -9.12
C LYS A 351 -15.39 -5.45 -8.93
N PRO A 352 -16.29 -4.57 -8.46
CA PRO A 352 -15.99 -3.13 -8.34
C PRO A 352 -14.82 -2.82 -7.42
N TYR A 353 -14.55 -3.67 -6.43
CA TYR A 353 -13.46 -3.48 -5.49
C TYR A 353 -12.08 -3.40 -6.17
N LEU A 354 -11.88 -4.07 -7.32
CA LEU A 354 -10.60 -4.03 -8.04
C LEU A 354 -10.28 -2.63 -8.56
N LEU A 355 -11.23 -2.01 -9.26
CA LEU A 355 -11.06 -0.65 -9.77
C LEU A 355 -10.94 0.36 -8.62
N LEU A 356 -11.78 0.23 -7.59
CA LEU A 356 -11.77 1.14 -6.46
C LEU A 356 -10.45 1.06 -5.67
N THR A 357 -9.91 -0.15 -5.48
CA THR A 357 -8.58 -0.35 -4.87
C THR A 357 -7.50 0.32 -5.70
N MET A 358 -7.54 0.17 -7.03
CA MET A 358 -6.55 0.80 -7.91
C MET A 358 -6.61 2.31 -7.84
N ILE A 359 -7.81 2.91 -7.83
CA ILE A 359 -7.98 4.36 -7.67
C ILE A 359 -7.42 4.82 -6.32
N ALA A 360 -7.74 4.10 -5.23
CA ALA A 360 -7.22 4.43 -3.91
C ALA A 360 -5.68 4.35 -3.86
N PHE A 361 -5.10 3.33 -4.46
CA PHE A 361 -3.65 3.18 -4.55
C PHE A 361 -3.00 4.35 -5.28
N LEU A 362 -3.56 4.80 -6.41
CA LEU A 362 -3.04 5.95 -7.15
C LEU A 362 -3.04 7.23 -6.29
N PHE A 363 -4.09 7.48 -5.52
CA PHE A 363 -4.12 8.62 -4.59
C PHE A 363 -3.08 8.46 -3.45
N GLN A 364 -2.96 7.27 -2.89
CA GLN A 364 -2.00 7.03 -1.80
C GLN A 364 -0.54 7.10 -2.28
N MET A 365 -0.25 6.69 -3.52
CA MET A 365 1.06 6.82 -4.16
C MET A 365 1.53 8.28 -4.30
N MET A 366 0.62 9.25 -4.29
CA MET A 366 0.98 10.68 -4.22
C MET A 366 1.54 11.10 -2.85
N SER A 367 1.45 10.23 -1.85
CA SER A 367 1.93 10.49 -0.49
C SER A 367 2.86 9.40 0.06
N LEU A 368 3.25 8.44 -0.76
CA LEU A 368 4.11 7.30 -0.43
C LEU A 368 5.17 7.08 -1.51
N SER A 369 6.34 6.59 -1.12
CA SER A 369 7.38 6.05 -2.02
C SER A 369 7.24 4.52 -2.05
N LEU A 370 6.79 3.95 -3.18
CA LEU A 370 6.37 2.54 -3.27
C LEU A 370 7.10 1.73 -4.34
N ILE A 371 8.15 2.26 -4.97
CA ILE A 371 8.80 1.57 -6.11
C ILE A 371 9.39 0.23 -5.69
N ILE A 372 9.87 0.10 -4.46
CA ILE A 372 10.47 -1.15 -3.92
C ILE A 372 10.12 -1.37 -2.42
N ASN A 373 9.09 -0.82 -1.91
CA ASN A 373 8.69 -1.12 -0.52
C ASN A 373 7.85 -2.39 -0.41
#